data_90a98a71c1864865f6cbd79424518ce6
#
_entry.id   90a98a71c1864865f6cbd79424518ce6
#
_cell.length_a   1.000
_cell.length_b   1.000
_cell.length_c   1.000
_cell.angle_alpha   90.00
_cell.angle_beta   90.00
_cell.angle_gamma   90.00
#
_symmetry.space_group_name_H-M   'P 1'
#
loop_
_entity.id
_entity.type
_entity.pdbx_description
1 polymer ?
#
loop_
_entity_poly.entity_id
_entity_poly.type
_entity_poly.pdbx_seq_one_letter_code
_entity_poly.pdbx_strand_id
1 'polypeptide(L)' 'MLVIKTIIVIVLPPDVKKEIAAEVGCTVETVYNALNLTNPTVGEQPDRIRRMARERGGYNGTKIRWIEA' A
#
# COMPACT_ATOMS: atom_id res chain seq x y z
N MET A 1 14.46 -6.63 21.78
CA MET A 1 14.68 -5.19 21.54
C MET A 1 13.88 -4.75 20.34
N LEU A 2 13.18 -3.62 20.45
CA LEU A 2 12.44 -3.05 19.33
C LEU A 2 13.36 -2.21 18.46
N VAL A 3 13.29 -2.41 17.16
CA VAL A 3 14.00 -1.59 16.18
C VAL A 3 13.02 -0.87 15.28
N ILE A 4 13.41 0.33 14.86
CA ILE A 4 12.63 1.12 13.93
C ILE A 4 13.00 0.71 12.51
N LYS A 5 11.98 0.41 11.71
CA LYS A 5 12.15 0.18 10.29
C LYS A 5 11.31 1.19 9.53
N THR A 6 11.94 1.87 8.59
CA THR A 6 11.25 2.82 7.73
C THR A 6 10.89 2.13 6.42
N ILE A 7 9.64 2.23 6.01
CA ILE A 7 9.16 1.70 4.74
C ILE A 7 8.57 2.81 3.89
N ILE A 8 8.65 2.64 2.57
CA ILE A 8 8.07 3.57 1.60
C ILE A 8 6.76 2.96 1.12
N VAL A 9 5.69 3.75 1.16
CA VAL A 9 4.36 3.32 0.74
C VAL A 9 3.71 4.41 -0.10
N ILE A 10 2.71 4.02 -0.90
CA ILE A 10 1.84 4.99 -1.56
C ILE A 10 0.79 5.40 -0.52
N VAL A 11 0.74 6.69 -0.20
CA VAL A 11 -0.17 7.22 0.82
C VAL A 11 -1.50 7.57 0.19
N LEU A 12 -2.57 7.04 0.78
CA LEU A 12 -3.96 7.30 0.39
C LEU A 12 -4.84 7.30 1.64
N PRO A 13 -5.95 8.06 1.63
CA PRO A 13 -6.95 7.95 2.69
C PRO A 13 -7.52 6.54 2.77
N PRO A 14 -7.90 6.06 3.98
CA PRO A 14 -8.48 4.73 4.14
C PRO A 14 -9.72 4.49 3.28
N ASP A 15 -10.56 5.49 3.10
CA ASP A 15 -11.77 5.39 2.29
C ASP A 15 -11.45 5.06 0.83
N VAL A 16 -10.41 5.71 0.29
CA VAL A 16 -9.97 5.47 -1.08
C VAL A 16 -9.42 4.05 -1.24
N LYS A 17 -8.70 3.56 -0.24
CA LYS A 17 -8.20 2.18 -0.25
C LYS A 17 -9.34 1.17 -0.29
N LYS A 18 -10.41 1.41 0.46
CA LYS A 18 -11.60 0.55 0.46
C LYS A 18 -12.31 0.58 -0.90
N GLU A 19 -12.39 1.74 -1.52
CA GLU A 19 -12.97 1.88 -2.85
C GLU A 19 -12.17 1.10 -3.90
N ILE A 20 -10.85 1.19 -3.85
CA ILE A 20 -9.98 0.43 -4.76
C ILE A 20 -10.19 -1.06 -4.56
N ALA A 21 -10.24 -1.53 -3.31
CA ALA A 21 -10.48 -2.94 -3.01
C ALA A 21 -11.80 -3.42 -3.60
N ALA A 22 -12.86 -2.64 -3.49
CA ALA A 22 -14.16 -2.97 -4.05
C ALA A 22 -14.15 -3.02 -5.58
N GLU A 23 -13.48 -2.07 -6.23
CA GLU A 23 -13.41 -1.99 -7.69
C GLU A 23 -12.56 -3.13 -8.28
N VAL A 24 -11.47 -3.49 -7.61
CA VAL A 24 -10.59 -4.57 -8.07
C VAL A 24 -11.15 -5.94 -7.70
N GLY A 25 -12.00 -6.00 -6.67
CA GLY A 25 -12.57 -7.25 -6.20
C GLY A 25 -11.64 -8.02 -5.27
N CYS A 26 -10.89 -7.29 -4.44
CA CYS A 26 -9.94 -7.89 -3.48
C CYS A 26 -10.18 -7.34 -2.07
N THR A 27 -9.42 -7.84 -1.11
CA THR A 27 -9.49 -7.34 0.27
C THR A 27 -8.69 -6.04 0.42
N VAL A 28 -9.02 -5.27 1.45
CA VAL A 28 -8.27 -4.06 1.80
C VAL A 28 -6.82 -4.41 2.12
N GLU A 29 -6.58 -5.56 2.76
CA GLU A 29 -5.24 -6.03 3.06
C GLU A 29 -4.41 -6.22 1.78
N THR A 30 -5.00 -6.75 0.72
CA THR A 30 -4.34 -6.88 -0.57
C THR A 30 -3.95 -5.51 -1.13
N VAL A 31 -4.81 -4.51 -0.96
CA VAL A 31 -4.50 -3.14 -1.36
C VAL A 31 -3.31 -2.60 -0.56
N TYR A 32 -3.30 -2.77 0.76
CA TYR A 32 -2.17 -2.33 1.59
C TYR A 32 -0.86 -2.95 1.15
N ASN A 33 -0.87 -4.25 0.84
CA ASN A 33 0.33 -4.96 0.40
C ASN A 33 0.83 -4.44 -0.95
N ALA A 34 -0.09 -4.13 -1.87
CA ALA A 34 0.26 -3.56 -3.17
C ALA A 34 0.85 -2.15 -3.06
N LEU A 35 0.42 -1.38 -2.06
CA LEU A 35 0.91 -0.01 -1.86
C LEU A 35 2.24 0.05 -1.12
N ASN A 36 2.74 -1.07 -0.59
CA ASN A 36 4.02 -1.14 0.08
C ASN A 36 5.14 -1.21 -0.96
N LEU A 37 5.87 -0.10 -1.16
CA LEU A 37 6.93 0.00 -2.16
C LEU A 37 8.27 -0.54 -1.68
N THR A 38 8.44 -0.75 -0.38
CA THR A 38 9.67 -1.33 0.18
C THR A 38 9.75 -2.82 -0.10
N ASN A 39 8.60 -3.50 -0.01
CA ASN A 39 8.50 -4.92 -0.30
C ASN A 39 7.25 -5.16 -1.17
N PRO A 40 7.27 -4.71 -2.42
CA PRO A 40 6.09 -4.73 -3.26
C PRO A 40 5.71 -6.14 -3.70
N THR A 41 4.40 -6.40 -3.72
CA THR A 41 3.88 -7.60 -4.36
C THR A 41 3.96 -7.41 -5.88
N VAL A 42 4.14 -8.50 -6.60
CA VAL A 42 4.28 -8.47 -8.06
C VAL A 42 3.08 -9.14 -8.72
N GLY A 43 2.77 -8.71 -9.94
CA GLY A 43 1.70 -9.27 -10.73
C GLY A 43 0.78 -8.19 -11.28
N GLU A 44 -0.21 -8.63 -12.06
CA GLU A 44 -1.13 -7.73 -12.73
C GLU A 44 -2.05 -6.98 -11.75
N GLN A 45 -2.58 -7.68 -10.76
CA GLN A 45 -3.47 -7.06 -9.79
C GLN A 45 -2.79 -6.00 -8.92
N PRO A 46 -1.61 -6.26 -8.31
CA PRO A 46 -0.90 -5.23 -7.58
C PRO A 46 -0.51 -4.03 -8.44
N ASP A 47 -0.11 -4.25 -9.68
CA ASP A 47 0.24 -3.17 -10.61
C ASP A 47 -0.97 -2.30 -10.91
N ARG A 48 -2.13 -2.89 -11.11
CA ARG A 48 -3.38 -2.18 -11.32
C ARG A 48 -3.75 -1.34 -10.10
N ILE A 49 -3.60 -1.91 -8.90
CA ILE A 49 -3.89 -1.21 -7.65
C ILE A 49 -2.99 0.02 -7.51
N ARG A 50 -1.69 -0.12 -7.77
CA ARG A 50 -0.76 1.00 -7.70
C ARG A 50 -1.10 2.10 -8.70
N ARG A 51 -1.49 1.73 -9.91
CA ARG A 51 -1.90 2.70 -10.94
C ARG A 51 -3.14 3.46 -10.50
N MET A 52 -4.16 2.76 -10.02
CA MET A 52 -5.38 3.37 -9.51
C MET A 52 -5.10 4.31 -8.35
N ALA A 53 -4.21 3.90 -7.45
CA ALA A 53 -3.82 4.72 -6.31
C ALA A 53 -3.21 6.06 -6.75
N ARG A 54 -2.32 6.04 -7.72
CA ARG A 54 -1.70 7.27 -8.24
C ARG A 54 -2.70 8.16 -8.97
N GLU A 55 -3.63 7.58 -9.71
CA GLU A 55 -4.71 8.31 -10.38
C GLU A 55 -5.63 9.03 -9.40
N ARG A 56 -5.72 8.52 -8.17
CA ARG A 56 -6.56 9.10 -7.10
C ARG A 56 -5.79 10.01 -6.17
N GLY A 57 -4.61 10.46 -6.58
CA GLY A 57 -3.80 11.41 -5.80
C GLY A 57 -2.85 10.77 -4.80
N GLY A 58 -2.62 9.46 -4.90
CA GLY A 58 -1.64 8.78 -4.05
C GLY A 58 -0.23 9.27 -4.34
N TYR A 59 0.58 9.39 -3.28
CA TYR A 59 1.96 9.85 -3.38
C TYR A 59 2.86 8.98 -2.52
N ASN A 60 4.16 8.97 -2.85
CA ASN A 60 5.13 8.22 -2.08
C ASN A 60 5.35 8.88 -0.73
N GLY A 61 5.18 8.12 0.33
CA GLY A 61 5.39 8.57 1.69
C GLY A 61 6.17 7.56 2.50
N THR A 62 6.61 7.97 3.67
CA THR A 62 7.39 7.14 4.57
C THR A 62 6.54 6.72 5.75
N LYS A 63 6.63 5.44 6.14
CA LYS A 63 5.94 4.90 7.29
C LYS A 63 6.95 4.24 8.21
N ILE A 64 6.81 4.49 9.51
CA ILE A 64 7.67 3.89 10.52
C ILE A 64 6.99 2.64 11.07
N ARG A 65 7.74 1.54 11.16
CA ARG A 65 7.29 0.30 11.78
C ARG A 65 8.25 -0.08 12.91
N TRP A 66 7.68 -0.53 14.01
CA TRP A 66 8.45 -1.10 15.10
C TRP A 66 8.46 -2.61 14.94
N ILE A 67 9.63 -3.19 14.90
CA ILE A 67 9.78 -4.64 14.81
C ILE A 67 10.65 -5.16 15.94
N GLU A 68 10.30 -6.36 16.40
CA GLU A 68 11.11 -7.08 17.37
C GLU A 68 12.35 -7.64 16.68
N ALA A 69 13.50 -7.30 17.19
CA ALA A 69 14.77 -7.74 16.63
C ALA A 69 15.36 -8.89 17.43
#